data_e15fe61c5c141d58ee8983b080c5d7d4
#
_entry.id   e15fe61c5c141d58ee8983b080c5d7d4
#
_cell.length_a   1.000
_cell.length_b   1.000
_cell.length_c   1.000
_cell.angle_alpha   90.00
_cell.angle_beta   90.00
_cell.angle_gamma   90.00
#
_symmetry.space_group_name_H-M   'P 1'
#
loop_
_entity.id
_entity.type
_entity.pdbx_description
1 polymer ?
#
loop_
_entity_poly.entity_id
_entity_poly.type
_entity_poly.pdbx_seq_one_letter_code
_entity_poly.pdbx_strand_id
1 'polypeptide(L)'
;NRADEARIQKVYADFKSIETALKIYRLDNYNYPTTVQGLQALIKPSSLSPLPRNFKEGGYLAEIPMDPWGRPYLYLSPGENSQVDIYTLGADGISGGDDQNADVGNWESGA
;
A
#
# COMPACT_ATOMS: atom_id res chain seq x y z
N ASN A 1 -7.50 -22.25 -6.66
CA ASN A 1 -8.96 -22.32 -6.87
C ASN A 1 -9.53 -20.92 -7.01
N ARG A 2 -10.82 -20.79 -7.18
CA ARG A 2 -11.48 -19.50 -7.41
C ARG A 2 -11.32 -18.54 -6.23
N ALA A 3 -11.39 -19.06 -5.02
CA ALA A 3 -11.25 -18.23 -3.83
C ALA A 3 -9.85 -17.63 -3.75
N ASP A 4 -8.83 -18.42 -4.07
CA ASP A 4 -7.45 -17.97 -4.07
C ASP A 4 -7.22 -16.93 -5.17
N GLU A 5 -7.77 -17.18 -6.34
CA GLU A 5 -7.68 -16.23 -7.46
C GLU A 5 -8.34 -14.91 -7.10
N ALA A 6 -9.51 -14.96 -6.46
CA ALA A 6 -10.21 -13.77 -6.04
C ALA A 6 -9.42 -12.97 -5.00
N ARG A 7 -8.74 -13.66 -4.07
CA ARG A 7 -7.89 -12.99 -3.08
C ARG A 7 -6.73 -12.25 -3.75
N ILE A 8 -6.08 -12.89 -4.71
CA ILE A 8 -4.97 -12.25 -5.44
C ILE A 8 -5.47 -11.07 -6.27
N GLN A 9 -6.61 -11.19 -6.91
CA GLN A 9 -7.19 -10.08 -7.65
C GLN A 9 -7.49 -8.89 -6.73
N LYS A 10 -8.00 -9.16 -5.53
CA LYS A 10 -8.22 -8.11 -4.54
C LYS A 10 -6.92 -7.41 -4.17
N VAL A 11 -5.85 -8.18 -3.95
CA VAL A 11 -4.55 -7.61 -3.62
C VAL A 11 -4.11 -6.61 -4.69
N TYR A 12 -4.15 -7.01 -5.96
CA TYR A 12 -3.73 -6.12 -7.05
C TYR A 12 -4.65 -4.92 -7.21
N ALA A 13 -5.95 -5.09 -7.02
CA ALA A 13 -6.88 -3.96 -7.04
C ALA A 13 -6.59 -2.98 -5.89
N ASP A 14 -6.30 -3.49 -4.71
CA ASP A 14 -5.93 -2.67 -3.57
C ASP A 14 -4.64 -1.90 -3.81
N PHE A 15 -3.62 -2.58 -4.38
CA PHE A 15 -2.38 -1.90 -4.75
C PHE A 15 -2.64 -0.73 -5.70
N LYS A 16 -3.49 -0.93 -6.69
CA LYS A 16 -3.79 0.11 -7.66
C LYS A 16 -4.47 1.32 -6.99
N SER A 17 -5.41 1.04 -6.13
CA SER A 17 -6.11 2.09 -5.38
C SER A 17 -5.15 2.88 -4.50
N ILE A 18 -4.30 2.18 -3.76
CA ILE A 18 -3.32 2.81 -2.87
C ILE A 18 -2.29 3.60 -3.68
N GLU A 19 -1.79 3.02 -4.77
CA GLU A 19 -0.81 3.72 -5.62
C GLU A 19 -1.36 5.00 -6.22
N THR A 20 -2.62 4.99 -6.66
CA THR A 20 -3.26 6.18 -7.18
C THR A 20 -3.30 7.29 -6.13
N ALA A 21 -3.69 6.94 -4.91
CA ALA A 21 -3.72 7.89 -3.80
C ALA A 21 -2.32 8.42 -3.47
N LEU A 22 -1.31 7.53 -3.47
CA LEU A 22 0.07 7.91 -3.20
C LEU A 22 0.61 8.90 -4.24
N LYS A 23 0.28 8.69 -5.51
CA LYS A 23 0.71 9.59 -6.59
C LYS A 23 0.10 10.98 -6.44
N ILE A 24 -1.18 11.04 -6.08
CA ILE A 24 -1.85 12.32 -5.86
C ILE A 24 -1.26 13.01 -4.62
N TYR A 25 -1.01 12.27 -3.55
CA TYR A 25 -0.33 12.80 -2.36
C TYR A 25 1.00 13.44 -2.74
N ARG A 26 1.82 12.75 -3.54
CA ARG A 26 3.12 13.26 -3.97
C ARG A 26 2.99 14.53 -4.80
N LEU A 27 2.01 14.58 -5.70
CA LEU A 27 1.78 15.78 -6.51
C LEU A 27 1.48 16.99 -5.63
N ASP A 28 0.69 16.81 -4.58
CA ASP A 28 0.31 17.89 -3.68
C ASP A 28 1.43 18.25 -2.70
N ASN A 29 2.19 17.27 -2.24
CA ASN A 29 3.08 17.43 -1.10
C ASN A 29 4.57 17.25 -1.43
N TYR A 30 4.90 16.99 -2.69
CA TYR A 30 6.25 16.87 -3.25
C TYR A 30 7.00 15.60 -2.89
N ASN A 31 6.52 14.85 -1.91
CA ASN A 31 7.14 13.58 -1.48
C ASN A 31 6.06 12.54 -1.29
N TYR A 32 6.43 11.28 -1.43
CA TYR A 32 5.59 10.20 -0.92
C TYR A 32 5.66 10.20 0.60
N PRO A 33 4.63 9.69 1.29
CA PRO A 33 4.78 9.43 2.73
C PRO A 33 5.99 8.54 2.99
N THR A 34 6.67 8.77 4.10
CA THR A 34 7.79 7.92 4.50
C THR A 34 7.26 6.60 5.08
N THR A 35 8.16 5.63 5.23
CA THR A 35 7.80 4.35 5.86
C THR A 35 7.20 4.58 7.25
N VAL A 36 7.80 5.48 8.04
CA VAL A 36 7.34 5.76 9.39
C VAL A 36 5.98 6.44 9.39
N GLN A 37 5.76 7.36 8.44
CA GLN A 37 4.45 8.00 8.30
C GLN A 37 3.39 6.97 7.90
N GLY A 38 3.78 6.03 7.05
CA GLY A 38 2.91 4.93 6.65
C GLY A 38 1.75 5.32 5.76
N LEU A 39 0.94 4.34 5.41
CA LEU A 39 -0.22 4.54 4.56
C LEU A 39 -1.30 5.39 5.23
N GLN A 40 -1.29 5.47 6.57
CA GLN A 40 -2.25 6.32 7.29
C GLN A 40 -2.11 7.80 6.92
N ALA A 41 -0.92 8.20 6.43
CA ALA A 41 -0.70 9.55 5.94
C ALA A 41 -1.61 9.92 4.74
N LEU A 42 -2.23 8.92 4.11
CA LEU A 42 -3.19 9.15 3.03
C LEU A 42 -4.59 9.50 3.57
N ILE A 43 -4.85 9.24 4.83
CA ILE A 43 -6.16 9.44 5.46
C ILE A 43 -6.20 10.79 6.18
N LYS A 44 -5.18 11.05 6.99
CA LYS A 44 -5.04 12.26 7.81
C LYS A 44 -3.62 12.79 7.70
N PRO A 45 -3.42 14.11 7.81
CA PRO A 45 -2.06 14.66 7.81
C PRO A 45 -1.24 14.03 8.92
N SER A 46 -0.06 13.52 8.55
CA SER A 46 0.87 12.98 9.54
C SER A 46 1.43 14.10 10.41
N SER A 47 1.63 13.80 11.70
CA SER A 47 2.34 14.70 12.60
C SER A 47 3.86 14.49 12.56
N LEU A 48 4.31 13.48 11.79
CA LEU A 48 5.72 13.16 11.63
C LEU A 48 6.31 13.91 10.44
N SER A 49 7.57 14.31 10.58
CA SER A 49 8.28 15.02 9.52
C SER A 49 8.61 14.05 8.35
N PRO A 50 8.59 14.51 7.10
CA PRO A 50 8.23 15.86 6.66
C PRO A 50 6.71 16.05 6.61
N LEU A 51 6.24 17.13 7.21
CA LEU A 51 4.82 17.43 7.22
C LEU A 51 4.33 17.69 5.80
N PRO A 52 3.09 17.28 5.47
CA PRO A 52 2.55 17.56 4.14
C PRO A 52 2.39 19.07 3.93
N ARG A 53 2.77 19.53 2.73
CA ARG A 53 2.72 20.96 2.41
C ARG A 53 1.32 21.42 2.04
N ASN A 54 0.57 20.55 1.38
CA ASN A 54 -0.74 20.91 0.86
C ASN A 54 -1.65 19.69 0.90
N PHE A 55 -1.97 19.26 2.11
CA PHE A 55 -2.79 18.08 2.32
C PHE A 55 -4.20 18.31 1.80
N LYS A 56 -4.69 17.38 0.99
CA LYS A 56 -6.03 17.46 0.40
C LYS A 56 -7.09 17.37 1.47
N GLU A 57 -8.04 18.29 1.44
CA GLU A 57 -9.18 18.24 2.33
C GLU A 57 -9.93 16.92 2.17
N GLY A 58 -10.16 16.23 3.29
CA GLY A 58 -10.80 14.91 3.28
C GLY A 58 -9.87 13.75 3.05
N GLY A 59 -8.59 14.03 2.72
CA GLY A 59 -7.59 12.98 2.49
C GLY A 59 -7.62 12.41 1.09
N TYR A 60 -6.81 11.39 0.87
CA TYR A 60 -6.58 10.77 -0.44
C TYR A 60 -7.30 9.43 -0.60
N LEU A 61 -7.67 8.82 0.50
CA LEU A 61 -8.48 7.62 0.57
C LEU A 61 -9.41 7.74 1.77
N ALA A 62 -10.61 7.17 1.65
CA ALA A 62 -11.53 7.12 2.78
C ALA A 62 -10.99 6.21 3.89
N GLU A 63 -10.42 5.09 3.48
CA GLU A 63 -9.80 4.13 4.40
C GLU A 63 -8.75 3.32 3.64
N ILE A 64 -7.81 2.73 4.38
CA ILE A 64 -6.81 1.84 3.78
C ILE A 64 -7.41 0.43 3.78
N PRO A 65 -7.48 -0.22 2.61
CA PRO A 65 -7.99 -1.59 2.58
C PRO A 65 -7.05 -2.53 3.33
N MET A 66 -7.61 -3.56 3.91
CA MET A 66 -6.86 -4.66 4.51
C MET A 66 -6.61 -5.72 3.46
N ASP A 67 -5.54 -6.48 3.61
CA ASP A 67 -5.32 -7.60 2.71
C ASP A 67 -6.41 -8.67 2.90
N PRO A 68 -6.53 -9.63 1.97
CA PRO A 68 -7.60 -10.63 2.05
C PRO A 68 -7.54 -11.53 3.29
N TRP A 69 -6.41 -11.53 3.99
CA TRP A 69 -6.21 -12.36 5.19
C TRP A 69 -6.33 -11.54 6.47
N GLY A 70 -6.83 -10.30 6.35
CA GLY A 70 -7.16 -9.46 7.50
C GLY A 70 -5.99 -8.70 8.12
N ARG A 71 -4.87 -8.57 7.40
CA ARG A 71 -3.72 -7.81 7.89
C ARG A 71 -3.57 -6.51 7.09
N PRO A 72 -2.98 -5.48 7.69
CA PRO A 72 -2.65 -4.28 6.95
C PRO A 72 -1.61 -4.58 5.88
N TYR A 73 -1.70 -3.92 4.72
CA TYR A 73 -0.62 -3.94 3.74
C TYR A 73 0.61 -3.27 4.34
N LEU A 74 1.77 -3.79 3.99
CA LEU A 74 3.05 -3.26 4.41
C LEU A 74 3.53 -2.22 3.39
N TYR A 75 4.31 -1.25 3.86
CA TYR A 75 4.71 -0.10 3.06
C TYR A 75 6.16 0.24 3.33
N LEU A 76 6.91 0.50 2.26
CA LEU A 76 8.30 0.90 2.35
C LEU A 76 8.54 2.08 1.41
N SER A 77 9.04 3.17 1.94
CA SER A 77 9.30 4.37 1.16
C SER A 77 10.59 5.06 1.63
N PRO A 78 11.63 5.16 0.79
CA PRO A 78 11.65 4.67 -0.59
C PRO A 78 11.62 3.14 -0.65
N GLY A 79 11.11 2.62 -1.77
CA GLY A 79 11.00 1.20 -1.97
C GLY A 79 12.32 0.55 -2.35
N GLU A 80 12.38 -0.76 -2.23
CA GLU A 80 13.51 -1.56 -2.72
C GLU A 80 13.28 -2.02 -4.15
N ASN A 81 12.02 -2.17 -4.54
CA ASN A 81 11.63 -2.72 -5.85
C ASN A 81 10.98 -1.68 -6.76
N SER A 82 10.32 -0.72 -6.17
CA SER A 82 9.64 0.38 -6.86
C SER A 82 9.98 1.68 -6.15
N GLN A 83 9.44 2.80 -6.62
CA GLN A 83 9.61 4.07 -5.92
C GLN A 83 9.10 3.96 -4.49
N VAL A 84 7.96 3.32 -4.32
CA VAL A 84 7.44 2.90 -3.03
C VAL A 84 6.96 1.46 -3.16
N ASP A 85 7.17 0.66 -2.13
CA ASP A 85 6.75 -0.74 -2.12
C ASP A 85 5.52 -0.89 -1.23
N ILE A 86 4.52 -1.58 -1.76
CA ILE A 86 3.32 -1.98 -1.02
C ILE A 86 3.25 -3.50 -1.16
N TYR A 87 3.08 -4.21 -0.06
CA TYR A 87 3.11 -5.66 -0.15
C TYR A 87 2.31 -6.33 0.96
N THR A 88 2.05 -7.61 0.77
CA THR A 88 1.44 -8.48 1.77
C THR A 88 2.30 -9.73 1.90
N LEU A 89 2.32 -10.30 3.08
CA LEU A 89 3.05 -11.55 3.33
C LEU A 89 2.20 -12.80 3.09
N GLY A 90 1.03 -12.64 2.51
CA GLY A 90 0.17 -13.76 2.15
C GLY A 90 -0.63 -14.32 3.32
N ALA A 91 -1.14 -15.52 3.12
CA ALA A 91 -2.06 -16.13 4.08
C ALA A 91 -1.42 -16.38 5.44
N ASP A 92 -0.14 -16.76 5.48
CA ASP A 92 0.53 -17.10 6.74
C ASP A 92 1.16 -15.89 7.46
N GLY A 93 1.25 -14.75 6.80
CA GLY A 93 1.83 -13.54 7.38
C GLY A 93 3.32 -13.65 7.69
N ILE A 94 4.01 -14.57 7.04
CA ILE A 94 5.44 -14.84 7.23
C ILE A 94 6.14 -14.60 5.91
N SER A 95 7.27 -13.92 5.94
CA SER A 95 8.07 -13.64 4.74
C SER A 95 8.40 -14.93 3.99
N GLY A 96 8.27 -14.87 2.65
CA GLY A 96 8.49 -16.02 1.78
C GLY A 96 7.23 -16.84 1.59
N GLY A 97 7.40 -18.15 1.36
CA GLY A 97 6.28 -19.06 1.17
C GLY A 97 5.89 -19.26 -0.29
N ASP A 98 4.94 -20.14 -0.48
CA ASP A 98 4.46 -20.55 -1.80
C ASP A 98 2.94 -20.43 -1.87
N ASP A 99 2.42 -20.34 -3.08
CA ASP A 99 0.98 -20.30 -3.35
C ASP A 99 0.31 -19.19 -2.55
N GLN A 100 -0.66 -19.50 -1.71
CA GLN A 100 -1.36 -18.52 -0.89
C GLN A 100 -0.48 -17.88 0.19
N ASN A 101 0.61 -18.53 0.55
CA ASN A 101 1.55 -18.03 1.54
C ASN A 101 2.64 -17.16 0.94
N ALA A 102 2.67 -17.02 -0.38
CA ALA A 102 3.68 -16.21 -1.05
C ALA A 102 3.47 -14.73 -0.78
N ASP A 103 4.59 -14.02 -0.65
CA ASP A 103 4.56 -12.56 -0.58
C ASP A 103 4.14 -12.00 -1.94
N VAL A 104 3.34 -10.95 -1.93
CA VAL A 104 2.89 -10.28 -3.15
C VAL A 104 3.15 -8.79 -3.02
N GLY A 105 3.83 -8.21 -3.98
CA GLY A 105 4.16 -6.78 -3.97
C GLY A 105 3.70 -6.06 -5.21
N ASN A 106 3.57 -4.74 -5.07
CA ASN A 106 3.08 -3.89 -6.16
C ASN A 106 4.04 -3.80 -7.35
N TRP A 107 5.28 -4.25 -7.18
CA TRP A 107 6.26 -4.28 -8.28
C TRP A 107 6.04 -5.48 -9.19
N GLU A 108 5.21 -6.43 -8.79
CA GLU A 108 4.88 -7.60 -9.60
C GLU A 108 3.81 -7.23 -10.61
N SER A 109 3.84 -7.91 -11.74
CA SER A 109 2.86 -7.65 -12.78
C SER A 109 1.56 -8.36 -12.47
N GLY A 110 0.60 -7.62 -11.93
CA GLY A 110 -0.74 -8.12 -11.71
C GLY A 110 -1.74 -7.56 -12.70
N ALA A 111 -1.26 -6.68 -13.54
CA ALA A 111 -2.12 -6.02 -14.51
C ALA A 111 -2.30 -6.85 -15.75
#